data_bb488576e4a8c3fd7c4dc7c30f86122a
#
_entry.id   bb488576e4a8c3fd7c4dc7c30f86122a
#
_cell.length_a   1.000
_cell.length_b   1.000
_cell.length_c   1.000
_cell.angle_alpha   90.00
_cell.angle_beta   90.00
_cell.angle_gamma   90.00
#
_symmetry.space_group_name_H-M   'P 1'
#
loop_
_entity.id
_entity.type
_entity.pdbx_description
1 polymer ?
#
loop_
_entity_poly.entity_id
_entity_poly.type
_entity_poly.pdbx_seq_one_letter_code
_entity_poly.pdbx_strand_id
1 'polypeptide(L)'
;MQKHVKIFMEYWGISIADVTPCFGCDGFEGAIVNDVHHIEKRQKGGDPKGLKDRPDNLIGLCRTCHTKADENKDYNKLMKDKLKERILRKTYG
;
A
#
# COMPACT_ATOMS: atom_id res chain seq x y z
N MET A 1 -1.94 3.33 -16.34
CA MET A 1 -1.79 3.15 -14.88
C MET A 1 -2.82 2.14 -14.40
N GLN A 2 -2.42 1.20 -13.56
CA GLN A 2 -3.33 0.21 -13.01
C GLN A 2 -4.35 0.86 -12.06
N LYS A 3 -5.55 0.32 -12.03
CA LYS A 3 -6.66 0.88 -11.25
C LYS A 3 -6.33 1.04 -9.77
N HIS A 4 -5.72 0.02 -9.14
CA HIS A 4 -5.41 0.09 -7.71
C HIS A 4 -4.34 1.15 -7.40
N VAL A 5 -3.40 1.37 -8.31
CA VAL A 5 -2.39 2.43 -8.13
C VAL A 5 -3.06 3.80 -8.15
N LYS A 6 -3.99 4.01 -9.08
CA LYS A 6 -4.74 5.26 -9.19
C LYS A 6 -5.56 5.53 -7.93
N ILE A 7 -6.27 4.51 -7.42
CA ILE A 7 -7.06 4.60 -6.19
C ILE A 7 -6.17 5.00 -5.01
N PHE A 8 -5.02 4.35 -4.87
CA PHE A 8 -4.06 4.66 -3.82
C PHE A 8 -3.58 6.11 -3.89
N MET A 9 -3.17 6.54 -5.08
CA MET A 9 -2.64 7.89 -5.27
C MET A 9 -3.71 8.95 -5.01
N GLU A 10 -4.93 8.76 -5.49
CA GLU A 10 -6.02 9.70 -5.27
C GLU A 10 -6.38 9.80 -3.78
N TYR A 11 -6.42 8.67 -3.09
CA TYR A 11 -6.76 8.67 -1.67
C TYR A 11 -5.72 9.44 -0.84
N TRP A 12 -4.44 9.26 -1.14
CA TRP A 12 -3.36 9.89 -0.38
C TRP A 12 -2.95 11.27 -0.91
N GLY A 13 -3.55 11.72 -2.01
CA GLY A 13 -3.23 13.01 -2.61
C GLY A 13 -1.83 13.05 -3.23
N ILE A 14 -1.39 11.94 -3.78
CA ILE A 14 -0.05 11.79 -4.38
C ILE A 14 -0.15 11.94 -5.90
N SER A 15 0.71 12.75 -6.49
CA SER A 15 0.80 12.85 -7.95
C SER A 15 1.89 11.93 -8.49
N ILE A 16 1.84 11.66 -9.79
CA ILE A 16 2.82 10.78 -10.45
C ILE A 16 4.26 11.34 -10.37
N ALA A 17 4.39 12.63 -10.19
CA ALA A 17 5.70 13.29 -10.05
C ALA A 17 6.25 13.25 -8.63
N ASP A 18 5.44 12.85 -7.65
CA ASP A 18 5.84 12.84 -6.25
C ASP A 18 6.75 11.67 -5.94
N VAL A 19 7.75 11.93 -5.08
CA VAL A 19 8.58 10.90 -4.49
C VAL A 19 8.07 10.70 -3.06
N THR A 20 7.48 9.54 -2.80
CA THR A 20 6.82 9.27 -1.52
C THR A 20 7.60 8.23 -0.72
N PRO A 21 7.95 8.50 0.55
CA PRO A 21 8.63 7.51 1.38
C PRO A 21 7.80 6.25 1.55
N CYS A 22 8.47 5.09 1.59
CA CYS A 22 7.83 3.80 1.79
C CYS A 22 6.98 3.80 3.06
N PHE A 23 5.74 3.34 2.97
CA PHE A 23 4.84 3.29 4.12
C PHE A 23 5.23 2.18 5.11
N GLY A 24 5.93 1.15 4.63
CA GLY A 24 6.31 0.01 5.46
C GLY A 24 7.50 0.28 6.37
N CYS A 25 8.58 0.85 5.82
CA CYS A 25 9.78 1.17 6.58
C CYS A 25 9.94 2.66 6.86
N ASP A 26 8.91 3.46 6.57
CA ASP A 26 8.88 4.90 6.80
C ASP A 26 10.04 5.64 6.11
N GLY A 27 10.41 5.17 4.92
CA GLY A 27 11.48 5.79 4.15
C GLY A 27 12.88 5.45 4.65
N PHE A 28 13.05 4.33 5.35
CA PHE A 28 14.36 3.91 5.87
C PHE A 28 15.41 3.91 4.76
N GLU A 29 16.54 4.57 5.01
CA GLU A 29 17.64 4.73 4.04
C GLU A 29 17.20 5.31 2.69
N GLY A 30 16.20 6.18 2.71
CA GLY A 30 15.71 6.81 1.49
C GLY A 30 14.78 5.94 0.65
N ALA A 31 14.27 4.84 1.21
CA ALA A 31 13.36 3.95 0.49
C ALA A 31 12.06 4.69 0.13
N ILE A 32 11.65 4.55 -1.12
CA ILE A 32 10.44 5.19 -1.64
C ILE A 32 9.42 4.15 -2.07
N VAL A 33 8.17 4.58 -2.23
CA VAL A 33 7.12 3.72 -2.77
C VAL A 33 7.45 3.34 -4.22
N ASN A 34 7.62 2.07 -4.47
CA ASN A 34 7.81 1.51 -5.81
C ASN A 34 6.57 0.79 -6.30
N ASP A 35 5.84 0.16 -5.38
CA ASP A 35 4.71 -0.70 -5.68
C ASP A 35 3.54 -0.39 -4.75
N VAL A 36 2.32 -0.60 -5.22
CA VAL A 36 1.13 -0.56 -4.37
C VAL A 36 0.71 -2.01 -4.12
N HIS A 37 0.81 -2.40 -2.85
CA HIS A 37 0.60 -3.78 -2.42
C HIS A 37 -0.82 -3.99 -1.92
N HIS A 38 -1.48 -5.07 -2.36
CA HIS A 38 -2.75 -5.52 -1.80
C HIS A 38 -2.47 -6.34 -0.55
N ILE A 39 -2.92 -5.89 0.61
CA ILE A 39 -2.74 -6.62 1.87
C ILE A 39 -3.51 -7.93 1.81
N GLU A 40 -4.80 -7.88 1.47
CA GLU A 40 -5.57 -9.04 1.05
C GLU A 40 -5.43 -9.16 -0.45
N LYS A 41 -4.80 -10.24 -0.90
CA LYS A 41 -4.54 -10.44 -2.32
C LYS A 41 -5.83 -10.67 -3.10
N ARG A 42 -5.81 -10.26 -4.37
CA ARG A 42 -6.89 -10.59 -5.28
C ARG A 42 -7.00 -12.11 -5.40
N GLN A 43 -8.23 -12.60 -5.51
CA GLN A 43 -8.46 -14.02 -5.72
C GLN A 43 -7.99 -14.46 -7.10
N LYS A 44 -7.72 -15.76 -7.25
CA LYS A 44 -7.40 -16.35 -8.53
C LYS A 44 -8.50 -16.01 -9.54
N GLY A 45 -8.12 -15.49 -10.69
CA GLY A 45 -9.07 -15.01 -11.68
C GLY A 45 -9.38 -13.52 -11.58
N GLY A 46 -8.77 -12.82 -10.62
CA GLY A 46 -8.89 -11.39 -10.47
C GLY A 46 -9.99 -10.95 -9.49
N ASP A 47 -10.34 -9.69 -9.57
CA ASP A 47 -11.30 -9.05 -8.68
C ASP A 47 -12.23 -8.17 -9.53
N PRO A 48 -13.15 -8.77 -10.28
CA PRO A 48 -13.96 -8.04 -11.27
C PRO A 48 -14.83 -6.94 -10.66
N LYS A 49 -15.17 -7.05 -9.37
CA LYS A 49 -15.96 -6.02 -8.69
C LYS A 49 -15.10 -4.97 -7.97
N GLY A 50 -13.77 -5.10 -8.02
CA GLY A 50 -12.87 -4.18 -7.35
C GLY A 50 -12.97 -4.20 -5.83
N LEU A 51 -13.37 -5.31 -5.23
CA LEU A 51 -13.58 -5.41 -3.78
C LEU A 51 -12.28 -5.32 -3.00
N LYS A 52 -11.15 -5.68 -3.62
CA LYS A 52 -9.82 -5.62 -2.99
C LYS A 52 -9.08 -4.32 -3.30
N ASP A 53 -9.62 -3.48 -4.17
CA ASP A 53 -8.99 -2.21 -4.56
C ASP A 53 -9.48 -1.05 -3.69
N ARG A 54 -9.63 -1.28 -2.39
CA ARG A 54 -10.03 -0.25 -1.43
C ARG A 54 -8.80 0.41 -0.80
N PRO A 55 -8.87 1.70 -0.48
CA PRO A 55 -7.75 2.37 0.20
C PRO A 55 -7.27 1.67 1.46
N ASP A 56 -8.18 1.03 2.22
CA ASP A 56 -7.82 0.31 3.44
C ASP A 56 -7.18 -1.07 3.18
N ASN A 57 -7.02 -1.43 1.92
CA ASN A 57 -6.35 -2.67 1.50
C ASN A 57 -5.11 -2.41 0.63
N LEU A 58 -4.77 -1.15 0.39
CA LEU A 58 -3.68 -0.76 -0.50
C LEU A 58 -2.62 0.01 0.26
N ILE A 59 -1.39 -0.48 0.24
CA ILE A 59 -0.27 0.20 0.92
C ILE A 59 0.89 0.39 -0.06
N GLY A 60 1.48 1.59 -0.04
CA GLY A 60 2.64 1.90 -0.87
C GLY A 60 3.92 1.42 -0.22
N LEU A 61 4.66 0.56 -0.89
CA LEU A 61 5.86 -0.06 -0.34
C LEU A 61 7.04 0.06 -1.30
N CYS A 62 8.24 0.14 -0.73
CA CYS A 62 9.45 -0.05 -1.50
C CYS A 62 9.54 -1.52 -1.92
N ARG A 63 10.41 -1.82 -2.88
CA ARG A 63 10.54 -3.17 -3.41
C ARG A 63 10.87 -4.18 -2.32
N THR A 64 11.75 -3.84 -1.39
CA THR A 64 12.15 -4.70 -0.28
C THR A 64 10.98 -5.02 0.63
N CYS A 65 10.23 -4.01 1.06
CA CYS A 65 9.07 -4.22 1.93
C CYS A 65 7.97 -5.01 1.22
N HIS A 66 7.76 -4.75 -0.08
CA HIS A 66 6.79 -5.49 -0.88
C HIS A 66 7.12 -6.98 -0.93
N THR A 67 8.39 -7.31 -1.22
CA THR A 67 8.85 -8.69 -1.25
C THR A 67 8.66 -9.37 0.10
N LYS A 68 9.02 -8.69 1.20
CA LYS A 68 8.82 -9.24 2.55
C LYS A 68 7.35 -9.49 2.85
N ALA A 69 6.48 -8.58 2.48
CA ALA A 69 5.05 -8.73 2.72
C ALA A 69 4.45 -9.89 1.93
N ASP A 70 4.93 -10.11 0.70
CA ASP A 70 4.48 -11.23 -0.12
C ASP A 70 4.94 -12.58 0.43
N GLU A 71 6.12 -12.65 1.02
CA GLU A 71 6.73 -13.89 1.48
C GLU A 71 6.45 -14.23 2.94
N ASN A 72 6.05 -13.24 3.75
CA ASN A 72 5.91 -13.41 5.19
C ASN A 72 4.57 -12.87 5.66
N LYS A 73 3.70 -13.77 6.16
CA LYS A 73 2.35 -13.40 6.62
C LYS A 73 2.39 -12.44 7.80
N ASP A 74 3.34 -12.62 8.70
CA ASP A 74 3.46 -11.75 9.88
C ASP A 74 3.88 -10.33 9.46
N TYR A 75 4.78 -10.23 8.49
CA TYR A 75 5.18 -8.94 7.96
C TYR A 75 4.02 -8.25 7.24
N ASN A 76 3.24 -9.02 6.49
CA ASN A 76 2.05 -8.50 5.82
C ASN A 76 1.02 -7.97 6.82
N LYS A 77 0.84 -8.69 7.94
CA LYS A 77 -0.04 -8.23 9.02
C LYS A 77 0.47 -6.94 9.65
N LEU A 78 1.78 -6.81 9.82
CA LEU A 78 2.39 -5.57 10.30
C LEU A 78 2.10 -4.42 9.33
N MET A 79 2.16 -4.67 8.02
CA MET A 79 1.82 -3.66 7.02
C MET A 79 0.36 -3.24 7.14
N LYS A 80 -0.53 -4.18 7.41
CA LYS A 80 -1.95 -3.88 7.63
C LYS A 80 -2.14 -2.95 8.84
N ASP A 81 -1.44 -3.23 9.93
CA ASP A 81 -1.52 -2.42 11.15
C ASP A 81 -0.98 -1.00 10.90
N LYS A 82 0.13 -0.89 10.18
CA LYS A 82 0.70 0.41 9.81
C LYS A 82 -0.24 1.22 8.93
N LEU A 83 -0.90 0.56 7.98
CA LEU A 83 -1.85 1.22 7.10
C LEU A 83 -3.05 1.75 7.90
N LYS A 84 -3.59 0.95 8.81
CA LYS A 84 -4.70 1.37 9.68
C LYS A 84 -4.32 2.63 10.46
N GLU A 85 -3.12 2.66 11.03
CA GLU A 85 -2.64 3.80 11.78
C GLU A 85 -2.55 5.05 10.91
N ARG A 86 -2.04 4.92 9.69
CA ARG A 86 -1.95 6.06 8.76
C ARG A 86 -3.34 6.59 8.37
N ILE A 87 -4.29 5.69 8.13
CA ILE A 87 -5.65 6.06 7.79
C ILE A 87 -6.30 6.81 8.96
N LEU A 88 -6.10 6.34 10.19
CA LEU A 88 -6.60 7.01 11.38
C LEU A 88 -6.01 8.41 11.52
N ARG A 89 -4.71 8.58 11.30
CA ARG A 89 -4.06 9.89 11.33
C ARG A 89 -4.63 10.82 10.27
N LYS A 90 -4.89 10.31 9.07
CA LYS A 90 -5.48 11.10 7.98
C LYS A 90 -6.89 11.56 8.33
N THR A 91 -7.67 10.68 8.98
CA THR A 91 -9.08 10.94 9.29
C THR A 91 -9.25 11.84 10.52
N TYR A 92 -8.44 11.65 11.55
CA TYR A 92 -8.58 12.33 12.84
C TYR A 92 -7.42 13.25 13.22
N GLY A 93 -6.38 13.24 12.42
CA GLY A 93 -5.17 14.04 12.67
C GLY A 93 -5.17 15.41 11.98
#